data_5fbc2cf5baf9bb1977279386d53d33ae
#
_entry.id   5fbc2cf5baf9bb1977279386d53d33ae
#
_cell.length_a   1.000
_cell.length_b   1.000
_cell.length_c   1.000
_cell.angle_alpha   90.00
_cell.angle_beta   90.00
_cell.angle_gamma   90.00
#
_symmetry.space_group_name_H-M   'P 1'
#
loop_
_entity.id
_entity.type
_entity.pdbx_description
1 polymer ?
#
loop_
_entity_poly.entity_id
_entity_poly.type
_entity_poly.pdbx_seq_one_letter_code
_entity_poly.pdbx_strand_id
1 'polypeptide(L)'
;KTFYGILRVPEGLEKFIKLPGKKTRFVSMETALLISLKEIFQCDRVLDKGVFRPIRNSELELGGEGEDLFLVFQKAIFERRRQEVIRIDFDESISSHLIKFINKKLNYKDVNTYKLPIPVNLSSIESIFLKDFK
;
A
#
# COMPACT_ATOMS: atom_id res chain seq x y z
N LYS A 1 -3.11 27.13 -4.92
CA LYS A 1 -4.26 26.19 -4.70
C LYS A 1 -3.69 24.90 -4.14
N THR A 2 -4.22 24.42 -3.01
CA THR A 2 -3.79 23.15 -2.40
C THR A 2 -4.65 22.01 -2.96
N PHE A 3 -4.03 20.89 -3.28
CA PHE A 3 -4.71 19.68 -3.69
C PHE A 3 -4.15 18.45 -2.95
N TYR A 4 -4.90 17.37 -2.96
CA TYR A 4 -4.49 16.08 -2.44
C TYR A 4 -4.28 15.12 -3.59
N GLY A 5 -3.18 14.36 -3.56
CA GLY A 5 -2.87 13.32 -4.51
C GLY A 5 -2.73 11.96 -3.81
N ILE A 6 -3.19 10.91 -4.45
CA ILE A 6 -2.96 9.52 -4.03
C ILE A 6 -2.23 8.81 -5.16
N LEU A 7 -1.09 8.22 -4.83
CA LEU A 7 -0.32 7.39 -5.74
C LEU A 7 -0.39 5.94 -5.30
N ARG A 8 -0.86 5.06 -6.17
CA ARG A 8 -0.78 3.63 -5.94
C ARG A 8 0.64 3.14 -6.26
N VAL A 9 1.26 2.43 -5.33
CA VAL A 9 2.54 1.77 -5.59
C VAL A 9 2.31 0.66 -6.62
N PRO A 10 2.98 0.71 -7.79
CA PRO A 10 2.77 -0.28 -8.86
C PRO A 10 3.13 -1.71 -8.42
N GLU A 11 2.33 -2.69 -8.85
CA GLU A 11 2.51 -4.12 -8.52
C GLU A 11 3.62 -4.64 -9.42
N GLY A 12 4.38 -4.63 -9.90
CA GLY A 12 5.40 -5.18 -10.83
C GLY A 12 6.77 -4.56 -10.62
N LEU A 13 6.86 -3.53 -9.80
CA LEU A 13 8.13 -2.93 -9.47
C LEU A 13 8.83 -3.67 -8.33
N GLU A 14 10.15 -3.62 -8.35
CA GLU A 14 10.96 -4.11 -7.23
C GLU A 14 10.60 -3.35 -5.96
N LYS A 15 10.38 -4.09 -4.88
CA LYS A 15 10.03 -3.50 -3.58
C LYS A 15 11.20 -2.77 -2.93
N PHE A 16 12.42 -3.16 -3.28
CA PHE A 16 13.65 -2.54 -2.80
C PHE A 16 14.60 -2.28 -3.96
N ILE A 17 15.14 -1.08 -3.97
CA ILE A 17 16.10 -0.60 -4.96
C ILE A 17 17.50 -0.67 -4.33
N LYS A 18 18.41 -1.42 -4.95
CA LYS A 18 19.80 -1.48 -4.52
C LYS A 18 20.50 -0.16 -4.85
N LEU A 19 21.10 0.44 -3.84
CA LEU A 19 21.86 1.68 -4.01
C LEU A 19 23.29 1.40 -4.46
N PRO A 20 23.88 2.24 -5.32
CA PRO A 20 25.28 2.11 -5.70
C PRO A 20 26.22 2.34 -4.51
N GLY A 21 27.39 1.72 -4.53
CA GLY A 21 28.44 1.91 -3.53
C GLY A 21 29.13 0.62 -3.10
N LYS A 22 30.16 0.75 -2.26
CA LYS A 22 30.95 -0.39 -1.77
C LYS A 22 30.21 -1.28 -0.76
N LYS A 23 29.24 -0.71 -0.04
CA LYS A 23 28.39 -1.44 0.92
C LYS A 23 27.04 -1.72 0.29
N THR A 24 26.54 -2.94 0.46
CA THR A 24 25.19 -3.29 0.04
C THR A 24 24.17 -2.51 0.85
N ARG A 25 23.38 -1.67 0.17
CA ARG A 25 22.32 -0.85 0.77
C ARG A 25 21.11 -0.89 -0.14
N PHE A 26 19.94 -0.86 0.49
CA PHE A 26 18.67 -0.80 -0.22
C PHE A 26 17.83 0.36 0.28
N VAL A 27 17.00 0.89 -0.59
CA VAL A 27 15.91 1.81 -0.26
C VAL A 27 14.59 1.17 -0.66
N SER A 28 13.58 1.30 0.18
CA SER A 28 12.26 0.79 -0.17
C SER A 28 11.63 1.62 -1.30
N MET A 29 10.79 1.00 -2.12
CA MET A 29 10.06 1.68 -3.19
C MET A 29 9.20 2.81 -2.62
N GLU A 30 8.56 2.60 -1.46
CA GLU A 30 7.78 3.64 -0.79
C GLU A 30 8.62 4.87 -0.47
N THR A 31 9.82 4.67 0.06
CA THR A 31 10.75 5.78 0.37
C THR A 31 11.18 6.51 -0.90
N ALA A 32 11.51 5.77 -1.96
CA ALA A 32 11.88 6.37 -3.24
C ALA A 32 10.74 7.23 -3.81
N LEU A 33 9.51 6.71 -3.78
CA LEU A 33 8.34 7.45 -4.23
C LEU A 33 8.05 8.68 -3.36
N LEU A 34 8.20 8.60 -2.04
CA LEU A 34 8.03 9.74 -1.13
C LEU A 34 9.04 10.87 -1.40
N ILE A 35 10.25 10.54 -1.85
CA ILE A 35 11.26 11.53 -2.23
C ILE A 35 10.88 12.19 -3.56
N SER A 36 10.34 11.43 -4.51
CA SER A 36 10.03 11.87 -5.87
C SER A 36 8.62 12.45 -6.05
N LEU A 37 7.84 12.67 -4.98
CA LEU A 37 6.46 13.15 -5.09
C LEU A 37 6.33 14.50 -5.80
N LYS A 38 7.28 15.38 -5.61
CA LYS A 38 7.28 16.70 -6.26
C LYS A 38 7.32 16.57 -7.79
N GLU A 39 8.18 15.71 -8.29
CA GLU A 39 8.36 15.42 -9.70
C GLU A 39 7.15 14.64 -10.26
N ILE A 40 6.68 13.64 -9.52
CA ILE A 40 5.54 12.79 -9.95
C ILE A 40 4.26 13.63 -10.10
N PHE A 41 3.98 14.51 -9.13
CA PHE A 41 2.79 15.35 -9.15
C PHE A 41 2.99 16.70 -9.83
N GLN A 42 4.20 16.98 -10.35
CA GLN A 42 4.57 18.23 -11.03
C GLN A 42 4.12 19.46 -10.22
N CYS A 43 4.42 19.45 -8.92
CA CYS A 43 4.00 20.51 -8.00
C CYS A 43 5.21 21.30 -7.46
N ASP A 44 5.00 22.55 -7.12
CA ASP A 44 6.08 23.41 -6.58
C ASP A 44 6.54 22.97 -5.20
N ARG A 45 5.60 22.47 -4.39
CA ARG A 45 5.88 22.10 -3.01
C ARG A 45 4.95 20.99 -2.52
N VAL A 46 5.52 19.99 -1.84
CA VAL A 46 4.79 18.98 -1.07
C VAL A 46 4.66 19.49 0.37
N LEU A 47 3.43 19.71 0.83
CA LEU A 47 3.15 20.23 2.17
C LEU A 47 3.14 19.13 3.23
N ASP A 48 2.63 17.97 2.86
CA ASP A 48 2.51 16.80 3.73
C ASP A 48 2.52 15.54 2.90
N LYS A 49 3.01 14.43 3.45
CA LYS A 49 3.13 13.16 2.75
C LYS A 49 3.12 11.99 3.72
N GLY A 50 2.82 10.81 3.21
CA GLY A 50 2.88 9.59 4.00
C GLY A 50 2.44 8.37 3.18
N VAL A 51 2.70 7.20 3.72
CA VAL A 51 2.31 5.91 3.14
C VAL A 51 1.20 5.30 3.96
N PHE A 52 0.23 4.68 3.30
CA PHE A 52 -0.77 3.87 3.95
C PHE A 52 -1.07 2.61 3.16
N ARG A 53 -1.47 1.56 3.88
CA ARG A 53 -1.82 0.26 3.31
C ARG A 53 -3.15 -0.21 3.87
N PRO A 54 -4.23 -0.19 3.07
CA PRO A 54 -5.48 -0.83 3.46
C PRO A 54 -5.36 -2.35 3.32
N ILE A 55 -5.74 -3.07 4.36
CA ILE A 55 -5.84 -4.52 4.37
C ILE A 55 -7.33 -4.88 4.33
N ARG A 56 -7.69 -5.71 3.38
CA ARG A 56 -9.06 -6.12 3.14
C ARG A 56 -9.29 -7.53 3.64
N ASN A 57 -10.52 -7.82 4.02
CA ASN A 57 -10.92 -9.19 4.32
C ASN A 57 -10.74 -10.05 3.05
N SER A 58 -10.04 -11.17 3.17
CA SER A 58 -9.80 -12.12 2.07
C SER A 58 -10.64 -13.40 2.20
N GLU A 59 -11.52 -13.49 3.19
CA GLU A 59 -12.42 -14.63 3.31
C GLU A 59 -13.39 -14.64 2.13
N LEU A 60 -13.19 -15.60 1.25
CA LEU A 60 -14.14 -15.95 0.20
C LEU A 60 -15.12 -16.95 0.82
N GLU A 61 -16.37 -16.56 1.01
CA GLU A 61 -17.43 -17.53 1.15
C GLU A 61 -17.57 -18.26 -0.20
N LEU A 62 -16.92 -19.41 -0.30
CA LEU A 62 -17.15 -20.33 -1.42
C LEU A 62 -18.58 -20.84 -1.29
N GLY A 63 -19.38 -20.53 -2.28
CA GLY A 63 -20.79 -20.98 -2.37
C GLY A 63 -20.92 -22.48 -2.24
N GLY A 64 -22.10 -22.93 -1.83
CA GLY A 64 -22.42 -24.32 -1.53
C GLY A 64 -22.28 -25.25 -2.73
N GLU A 65 -22.30 -26.55 -2.46
CA GLU A 65 -22.22 -27.63 -3.44
C GLU A 65 -23.26 -27.45 -4.58
N GLY A 66 -22.76 -27.29 -5.82
CA GLY A 66 -23.59 -27.20 -7.03
C GLY A 66 -23.53 -25.91 -7.83
N GLU A 67 -22.80 -24.89 -7.38
CA GLU A 67 -22.59 -23.68 -8.20
C GLU A 67 -21.48 -23.88 -9.24
N ASP A 68 -21.69 -23.31 -10.44
CA ASP A 68 -20.69 -23.29 -11.50
C ASP A 68 -19.42 -22.58 -11.01
N LEU A 69 -18.31 -23.33 -10.94
CA LEU A 69 -17.00 -22.83 -10.51
C LEU A 69 -16.59 -21.54 -11.22
N PHE A 70 -16.95 -21.38 -12.48
CA PHE A 70 -16.64 -20.18 -13.24
C PHE A 70 -17.41 -18.95 -12.72
N LEU A 71 -18.69 -19.11 -12.39
CA LEU A 71 -19.50 -18.04 -11.78
C LEU A 71 -19.03 -17.70 -10.38
N VAL A 72 -18.61 -18.70 -9.60
CA VAL A 72 -18.01 -18.50 -8.27
C VAL A 72 -16.72 -17.71 -8.39
N PHE A 73 -15.84 -18.04 -9.33
CA PHE A 73 -14.61 -17.29 -9.58
C PHE A 73 -14.86 -15.87 -10.07
N GLN A 74 -15.83 -15.67 -10.97
CA GLN A 74 -16.21 -14.32 -11.40
C GLN A 74 -16.74 -13.48 -10.25
N LYS A 75 -17.66 -14.00 -9.45
CA LYS A 75 -18.17 -13.33 -8.24
C LYS A 75 -17.03 -13.01 -7.29
N ALA A 76 -16.13 -13.96 -7.00
CA ALA A 76 -14.98 -13.77 -6.14
C ALA A 76 -14.04 -12.64 -6.61
N ILE A 77 -13.79 -12.53 -7.93
CA ILE A 77 -12.99 -11.45 -8.50
C ILE A 77 -13.70 -10.09 -8.36
N PHE A 78 -15.02 -10.04 -8.55
CA PHE A 78 -15.80 -8.82 -8.38
C PHE A 78 -15.92 -8.41 -6.92
N GLU A 79 -16.14 -9.34 -6.00
CA GLU A 79 -16.23 -9.10 -4.57
C GLU A 79 -14.89 -8.70 -3.97
N ARG A 80 -13.77 -9.24 -4.46
CA ARG A 80 -12.42 -8.84 -4.07
C ARG A 80 -12.16 -7.33 -4.25
N ARG A 81 -12.83 -6.69 -5.20
CA ARG A 81 -12.79 -5.22 -5.37
C ARG A 81 -13.66 -4.46 -4.37
N ARG A 82 -14.62 -5.13 -3.74
CA ARG A 82 -15.58 -4.55 -2.78
C ARG A 82 -15.34 -5.02 -1.35
N GLN A 83 -14.35 -5.89 -1.10
CA GLN A 83 -14.06 -6.40 0.23
C GLN A 83 -13.83 -5.27 1.21
N GLU A 84 -14.48 -5.39 2.36
CA GLU A 84 -14.39 -4.42 3.44
C GLU A 84 -12.93 -4.29 3.93
N VAL A 85 -12.50 -3.06 4.13
CA VAL A 85 -11.20 -2.79 4.74
C VAL A 85 -11.33 -3.04 6.23
N ILE A 86 -10.55 -4.00 6.73
CA ILE A 86 -10.57 -4.42 8.14
C ILE A 86 -9.44 -3.79 8.97
N ARG A 87 -8.40 -3.31 8.29
CA ARG A 87 -7.24 -2.70 8.92
C ARG A 87 -6.56 -1.71 7.98
N ILE A 88 -6.00 -0.64 8.54
CA ILE A 88 -5.14 0.29 7.79
C ILE A 88 -3.83 0.46 8.55
N ASP A 89 -2.74 0.20 7.86
CA ASP A 89 -1.41 0.51 8.35
C ASP A 89 -0.95 1.84 7.76
N PHE A 90 -0.54 2.77 8.62
CA PHE A 90 0.04 4.05 8.27
C PHE A 90 1.53 4.07 8.62
N ASP A 91 2.34 4.78 7.86
CA ASP A 91 3.70 5.03 8.31
C ASP A 91 3.74 5.94 9.56
N GLU A 92 4.79 5.80 10.35
CA GLU A 92 4.91 6.54 11.62
C GLU A 92 4.96 8.05 11.43
N SER A 93 5.48 8.52 10.30
CA SER A 93 5.69 9.94 10.01
C SER A 93 4.45 10.65 9.48
N ILE A 94 3.42 9.90 9.07
CA ILE A 94 2.20 10.50 8.51
C ILE A 94 1.49 11.38 9.53
N SER A 95 1.06 12.55 9.09
CA SER A 95 0.37 13.49 9.98
C SER A 95 -1.04 13.03 10.32
N SER A 96 -1.52 13.43 11.50
CA SER A 96 -2.91 13.21 11.91
C SER A 96 -3.92 13.89 10.96
N HIS A 97 -3.50 14.97 10.28
CA HIS A 97 -4.33 15.64 9.29
C HIS A 97 -4.55 14.75 8.06
N LEU A 98 -3.49 14.13 7.50
CA LEU A 98 -3.61 13.20 6.38
C LEU A 98 -4.40 11.95 6.76
N ILE A 99 -4.18 11.39 7.94
CA ILE A 99 -4.97 10.24 8.44
C ILE A 99 -6.47 10.56 8.45
N LYS A 100 -6.86 11.71 9.01
CA LYS A 100 -8.27 12.14 9.04
C LYS A 100 -8.83 12.32 7.62
N PHE A 101 -8.04 12.92 6.73
CA PHE A 101 -8.43 13.11 5.34
C PHE A 101 -8.65 11.76 4.63
N ILE A 102 -7.72 10.81 4.75
CA ILE A 102 -7.79 9.48 4.14
C ILE A 102 -9.04 8.73 4.65
N ASN A 103 -9.22 8.65 5.96
CA ASN A 103 -10.35 7.97 6.57
C ASN A 103 -11.69 8.56 6.10
N LYS A 104 -11.79 9.90 6.02
CA LYS A 104 -12.99 10.57 5.54
C LYS A 104 -13.27 10.32 4.06
N LYS A 105 -12.24 10.42 3.21
CA LYS A 105 -12.39 10.30 1.74
C LYS A 105 -12.62 8.86 1.28
N LEU A 106 -12.01 7.91 1.94
CA LEU A 106 -12.15 6.48 1.62
C LEU A 106 -13.28 5.82 2.42
N ASN A 107 -14.00 6.60 3.23
CA ASN A 107 -15.11 6.14 4.07
C ASN A 107 -14.73 4.97 5.01
N TYR A 108 -13.52 5.01 5.53
CA TYR A 108 -13.02 4.02 6.48
C TYR A 108 -13.50 4.37 7.89
N LYS A 109 -14.72 3.95 8.23
CA LYS A 109 -15.29 4.08 9.57
C LYS A 109 -14.99 2.81 10.38
N ASP A 110 -14.63 3.02 11.64
CA ASP A 110 -14.46 1.94 12.62
C ASP A 110 -13.42 0.86 12.22
N VAL A 111 -12.43 1.24 11.38
CA VAL A 111 -11.37 0.35 10.94
C VAL A 111 -10.17 0.45 11.89
N ASN A 112 -9.61 -0.70 12.27
CA ASN A 112 -8.40 -0.74 13.08
C ASN A 112 -7.23 -0.06 12.35
N THR A 113 -6.56 0.86 13.03
CA THR A 113 -5.43 1.61 12.46
C THR A 113 -4.17 1.41 13.28
N TYR A 114 -3.04 1.22 12.58
CA TYR A 114 -1.73 1.04 13.19
C TYR A 114 -0.72 1.98 12.54
N LYS A 115 0.25 2.45 13.33
CA LYS A 115 1.42 3.17 12.82
C LYS A 115 2.62 2.24 12.81
N LEU A 116 3.28 2.12 11.67
CA LEU A 116 4.39 1.21 11.45
C LEU A 116 5.55 1.96 10.76
N PRO A 117 6.81 1.53 10.98
CA PRO A 117 7.93 2.06 10.19
C PRO A 117 7.79 1.68 8.71
N ILE A 118 8.41 2.45 7.83
CA ILE A 118 8.52 2.10 6.41
C ILE A 118 9.59 1.01 6.24
N PRO A 119 9.32 -0.02 5.44
CA PRO A 119 8.13 -0.26 4.63
C PRO A 119 6.95 -0.78 5.47
N VAL A 120 5.76 -0.26 5.23
CA VAL A 120 4.52 -0.72 5.92
C VAL A 120 4.12 -2.15 5.55
N ASN A 121 4.71 -2.71 4.52
CA ASN A 121 4.55 -4.11 4.12
C ASN A 121 5.82 -4.92 4.43
N LEU A 122 5.89 -5.50 5.62
CA LEU A 122 7.06 -6.25 6.07
C LEU A 122 7.31 -7.53 5.26
N SER A 123 6.30 -8.14 4.64
CA SER A 123 6.50 -9.33 3.79
C SER A 123 7.38 -9.03 2.57
N SER A 124 7.52 -7.78 2.18
CA SER A 124 8.39 -7.39 1.07
C SER A 124 9.89 -7.50 1.41
N ILE A 125 10.25 -7.54 2.69
CA ILE A 125 11.66 -7.67 3.14
C ILE A 125 12.27 -9.00 2.69
N GLU A 126 11.50 -10.06 2.59
CA GLU A 126 11.95 -11.36 2.10
C GLU A 126 12.65 -11.28 0.73
N SER A 127 12.19 -10.38 -0.12
CA SER A 127 12.78 -10.17 -1.45
C SER A 127 14.24 -9.68 -1.42
N ILE A 128 14.70 -9.08 -0.33
CA ILE A 128 16.09 -8.64 -0.15
C ILE A 128 16.99 -9.87 0.06
N PHE A 129 16.56 -10.77 0.96
CA PHE A 129 17.34 -11.95 1.30
C PHE A 129 17.50 -12.90 0.11
N LEU A 130 16.47 -13.04 -0.71
CA LEU A 130 16.53 -13.91 -1.88
C LEU A 130 17.47 -13.41 -2.99
N LYS A 131 17.83 -12.13 -3.01
CA LYS A 131 18.74 -11.54 -4.02
C LYS A 131 20.20 -11.60 -3.65
N ASP A 132 20.54 -11.60 -2.37
CA ASP A 132 21.93 -11.58 -1.91
C ASP A 132 22.54 -12.99 -1.73
N PHE A 133 21.75 -14.05 -1.83
CA PHE A 133 22.18 -15.45 -1.68
C PHE A 133 22.29 -16.23 -3.00
N LYS A 134 22.37 -15.52 -4.14
CA LYS A 134 22.66 -16.13 -5.45
C LYS A 134 24.02 -15.72 -5.97
#